data_63c1de00d6b4dca9d7441ef7b05a5140
#
_entry.id   63c1de00d6b4dca9d7441ef7b05a5140
#
_cell.length_a   1.000
_cell.length_b   1.000
_cell.length_c   1.000
_cell.angle_alpha   90.00
_cell.angle_beta   90.00
_cell.angle_gamma   90.00
#
_symmetry.space_group_name_H-M   'P 1'
#
loop_
_entity.id
_entity.type
_entity.pdbx_description
1 polymer ?
#
loop_
_entity_poly.entity_id
_entity_poly.type
_entity_poly.pdbx_seq_one_letter_code
_entity_poly.pdbx_strand_id
1 'polypeptide(L)'
;MGPRVGCREDLRGKTAVVTGSNTGIGLETARMLADAGATVIMACRSIERARDAAQRAGASKNGRVDVMALDLADADSVRAFAEAFGKKYERLDILVNNAGLNALSGYAGPKTTKQGYDICMGVNYLGHFMLTALLLPKLMRSDDARVVALSSVTTWFGSNKYHYYYKGASKTKGNYGSSKLACLAMTVEMQRRIDAAYPNNNVKCVAADPGFVASDIWRDFNPIVRKIMGVLALSPAQGAMTSVHAASLPTIKKATLYMPFKIRMSKLFKLNRSVAYTFGMPLLSKIFAGFGADAMAPRAKNAESNAALWDLSVQFCKENGVSKCDAYNL
;
A
#
# COMPACT_ATOMS: atom_id res chain seq x y z
N MET A 1 20.92 5.21 -23.09
CA MET A 1 19.71 5.46 -22.34
C MET A 1 19.07 4.12 -22.01
N GLY A 2 19.09 3.68 -20.75
CA GLY A 2 18.39 2.47 -20.31
C GLY A 2 16.88 2.64 -20.47
N PRO A 3 16.10 1.55 -20.60
CA PRO A 3 14.65 1.65 -20.73
C PRO A 3 14.11 2.42 -19.53
N ARG A 4 13.35 3.49 -19.78
CA ARG A 4 12.57 4.21 -18.76
C ARG A 4 11.58 3.21 -18.17
N VAL A 5 11.92 2.62 -17.02
CA VAL A 5 11.00 1.82 -16.24
C VAL A 5 10.13 2.82 -15.45
N GLY A 6 9.13 3.33 -16.13
CA GLY A 6 8.14 4.26 -15.60
C GLY A 6 6.74 3.73 -15.87
N CYS A 7 5.73 4.52 -15.54
CA CYS A 7 4.36 4.34 -15.99
C CYS A 7 4.35 3.97 -17.48
N ARG A 8 3.67 2.90 -17.82
CA ARG A 8 3.56 2.44 -19.22
C ARG A 8 2.41 3.10 -19.97
N GLU A 9 1.55 3.81 -19.26
CA GLU A 9 0.40 4.50 -19.83
C GLU A 9 0.49 6.01 -19.65
N ASP A 10 -0.16 6.70 -20.54
CA ASP A 10 -0.48 8.11 -20.42
C ASP A 10 -1.61 8.25 -19.38
N LEU A 11 -1.31 8.88 -18.25
CA LEU A 11 -2.26 9.11 -17.17
C LEU A 11 -2.91 10.51 -17.20
N ARG A 12 -2.82 11.23 -18.32
CA ARG A 12 -3.50 12.52 -18.48
C ARG A 12 -4.99 12.35 -18.26
N GLY A 13 -5.58 13.26 -17.47
CA GLY A 13 -6.97 13.22 -17.08
C GLY A 13 -7.32 12.19 -15.98
N LYS A 14 -6.34 11.42 -15.47
CA LYS A 14 -6.52 10.53 -14.33
C LYS A 14 -6.21 11.25 -13.02
N THR A 15 -7.01 10.93 -11.99
CA THR A 15 -6.83 11.44 -10.61
C THR A 15 -6.31 10.33 -9.72
N ALA A 16 -5.19 10.58 -9.02
CA ALA A 16 -4.54 9.61 -8.14
C ALA A 16 -4.38 10.14 -6.72
N VAL A 17 -4.67 9.32 -5.72
CA VAL A 17 -4.35 9.57 -4.30
C VAL A 17 -3.22 8.65 -3.88
N VAL A 18 -2.16 9.20 -3.27
CA VAL A 18 -1.05 8.42 -2.71
C VAL A 18 -0.89 8.78 -1.23
N THR A 19 -1.12 7.82 -0.33
CA THR A 19 -0.98 8.05 1.10
C THR A 19 0.48 7.98 1.55
N GLY A 20 0.89 8.83 2.52
CA GLY A 20 2.26 8.83 3.05
C GLY A 20 3.32 9.18 2.01
N SER A 21 3.01 10.09 1.11
CA SER A 21 3.82 10.41 -0.08
C SER A 21 4.81 11.56 0.09
N ASN A 22 5.05 12.02 1.33
CA ASN A 22 6.04 13.07 1.60
C ASN A 22 7.50 12.57 1.62
N THR A 23 7.73 11.25 1.61
CA THR A 23 9.07 10.64 1.62
C THR A 23 9.06 9.24 1.00
N GLY A 24 10.25 8.71 0.71
CA GLY A 24 10.48 7.31 0.37
C GLY A 24 9.70 6.83 -0.85
N ILE A 25 9.14 5.61 -0.75
CA ILE A 25 8.39 4.94 -1.82
C ILE A 25 7.19 5.77 -2.27
N GLY A 26 6.45 6.36 -1.30
CA GLY A 26 5.26 7.16 -1.60
C GLY A 26 5.57 8.41 -2.42
N LEU A 27 6.67 9.11 -2.11
CA LEU A 27 7.11 10.28 -2.87
C LEU A 27 7.48 9.90 -4.32
N GLU A 28 8.26 8.84 -4.48
CA GLU A 28 8.65 8.37 -5.81
C GLU A 28 7.44 7.84 -6.61
N THR A 29 6.49 7.19 -5.95
CA THR A 29 5.23 6.78 -6.57
C THR A 29 4.44 7.99 -7.06
N ALA A 30 4.26 9.01 -6.19
CA ALA A 30 3.56 10.24 -6.54
C ALA A 30 4.24 10.96 -7.72
N ARG A 31 5.58 11.07 -7.69
CA ARG A 31 6.36 11.68 -8.75
C ARG A 31 6.19 10.95 -10.08
N MET A 32 6.31 9.61 -10.08
CA MET A 32 6.21 8.82 -11.31
C MET A 32 4.80 8.87 -11.93
N LEU A 33 3.75 8.89 -11.11
CA LEU A 33 2.38 9.05 -11.60
C LEU A 33 2.14 10.45 -12.17
N ALA A 34 2.68 11.50 -11.52
CA ALA A 34 2.63 12.87 -12.05
C ALA A 34 3.45 13.01 -13.34
N ASP A 35 4.63 12.40 -13.44
CA ASP A 35 5.43 12.38 -14.66
C ASP A 35 4.68 11.74 -15.84
N ALA A 36 3.78 10.78 -15.56
CA ALA A 36 2.90 10.16 -16.55
C ALA A 36 1.65 11.01 -16.88
N GLY A 37 1.47 12.16 -16.25
CA GLY A 37 0.39 13.12 -16.55
C GLY A 37 -0.79 13.10 -15.60
N ALA A 38 -0.79 12.28 -14.54
CA ALA A 38 -1.88 12.25 -13.56
C ALA A 38 -1.94 13.52 -12.71
N THR A 39 -3.14 13.89 -12.25
CA THR A 39 -3.33 14.76 -11.10
C THR A 39 -3.16 13.93 -9.83
N VAL A 40 -2.06 14.16 -9.09
CA VAL A 40 -1.71 13.37 -7.90
C VAL A 40 -2.00 14.15 -6.64
N ILE A 41 -2.79 13.56 -5.75
CA ILE A 41 -3.07 14.09 -4.41
C ILE A 41 -2.15 13.38 -3.41
N MET A 42 -1.19 14.10 -2.88
CA MET A 42 -0.30 13.66 -1.82
C MET A 42 -1.03 13.75 -0.47
N ALA A 43 -1.53 12.60 0.02
CA ALA A 43 -2.28 12.50 1.27
C ALA A 43 -1.32 12.20 2.44
N CYS A 44 -1.02 13.22 3.27
CA CYS A 44 0.04 13.17 4.26
C CYS A 44 -0.36 13.80 5.59
N ARG A 45 0.19 13.27 6.70
CA ARG A 45 -0.04 13.80 8.04
C ARG A 45 0.53 15.21 8.24
N SER A 46 1.75 15.46 7.78
CA SER A 46 2.39 16.78 7.83
C SER A 46 2.25 17.47 6.48
N ILE A 47 1.40 18.51 6.43
CA ILE A 47 1.17 19.32 5.24
C ILE A 47 2.45 20.07 4.83
N GLU A 48 3.20 20.59 5.80
CA GLU A 48 4.44 21.31 5.55
C GLU A 48 5.45 20.43 4.80
N ARG A 49 5.80 19.26 5.38
CA ARG A 49 6.71 18.30 4.72
C ARG A 49 6.18 17.79 3.40
N ALA A 50 4.85 17.69 3.25
CA ALA A 50 4.26 17.28 2.01
C ALA A 50 4.36 18.36 0.92
N ARG A 51 4.24 19.65 1.26
CA ARG A 51 4.45 20.75 0.31
C ARG A 51 5.90 20.81 -0.19
N ASP A 52 6.88 20.68 0.70
CA ASP A 52 8.30 20.60 0.32
C ASP A 52 8.59 19.40 -0.59
N ALA A 53 7.95 18.26 -0.30
CA ALA A 53 8.07 17.06 -1.12
C ALA A 53 7.33 17.22 -2.47
N ALA A 54 6.19 17.90 -2.49
CA ALA A 54 5.42 18.18 -3.70
C ALA A 54 6.20 19.06 -4.70
N GLN A 55 6.98 20.03 -4.21
CA GLN A 55 7.87 20.81 -5.07
C GLN A 55 8.87 19.91 -5.81
N ARG A 56 9.39 18.89 -5.14
CA ARG A 56 10.31 17.89 -5.75
C ARG A 56 9.60 16.92 -6.69
N ALA A 57 8.34 16.54 -6.37
CA ALA A 57 7.52 15.67 -7.20
C ALA A 57 6.86 16.42 -8.37
N GLY A 58 6.48 17.68 -8.13
CA GLY A 58 5.77 18.53 -9.09
C GLY A 58 6.66 19.21 -10.14
N ALA A 59 7.98 18.97 -10.13
CA ALA A 59 8.88 19.36 -11.22
C ALA A 59 8.58 18.64 -12.56
N SER A 60 7.57 17.77 -12.55
CA SER A 60 7.02 17.12 -13.75
C SER A 60 6.34 18.15 -14.66
N LYS A 61 6.72 18.11 -15.94
CA LYS A 61 6.11 18.97 -16.98
C LYS A 61 4.70 18.52 -17.38
N ASN A 62 4.27 17.33 -16.98
CA ASN A 62 3.11 16.65 -17.57
C ASN A 62 1.91 16.52 -16.64
N GLY A 63 2.10 16.54 -15.33
CA GLY A 63 1.04 16.32 -14.35
C GLY A 63 0.96 17.40 -13.27
N ARG A 64 -0.05 17.30 -12.43
CA ARG A 64 -0.30 18.21 -11.31
C ARG A 64 -0.14 17.47 -9.99
N VAL A 65 0.41 18.13 -8.98
CA VAL A 65 0.53 17.62 -7.61
C VAL A 65 -0.20 18.55 -6.65
N ASP A 66 -1.17 18.01 -5.94
CA ASP A 66 -1.88 18.68 -4.84
C ASP A 66 -1.54 18.00 -3.50
N VAL A 67 -1.68 18.72 -2.40
CA VAL A 67 -1.42 18.21 -1.04
C VAL A 67 -2.68 18.32 -0.21
N MET A 68 -3.06 17.22 0.47
CA MET A 68 -4.19 17.20 1.39
C MET A 68 -3.80 16.49 2.71
N ALA A 69 -4.34 16.99 3.83
CA ALA A 69 -4.10 16.44 5.16
C ALA A 69 -4.75 15.07 5.33
N LEU A 70 -3.98 14.07 5.82
CA LEU A 70 -4.48 12.74 6.16
C LEU A 70 -3.62 12.13 7.27
N ASP A 71 -4.19 11.90 8.43
CA ASP A 71 -3.62 11.06 9.48
C ASP A 71 -4.42 9.74 9.60
N LEU A 72 -3.80 8.64 9.17
CA LEU A 72 -4.42 7.31 9.23
C LEU A 72 -4.53 6.75 10.66
N ALA A 73 -3.87 7.38 11.64
CA ALA A 73 -4.02 7.06 13.05
C ALA A 73 -5.23 7.76 13.70
N ASP A 74 -5.97 8.56 12.95
CA ASP A 74 -7.15 9.30 13.41
C ASP A 74 -8.31 9.14 12.42
N ALA A 75 -9.35 8.42 12.83
CA ALA A 75 -10.54 8.19 12.01
C ALA A 75 -11.27 9.50 11.61
N ASP A 76 -11.22 10.54 12.45
CA ASP A 76 -11.81 11.84 12.12
C ASP A 76 -11.05 12.51 10.97
N SER A 77 -9.72 12.37 10.96
CA SER A 77 -8.88 12.85 9.86
C SER A 77 -9.16 12.11 8.55
N VAL A 78 -9.39 10.79 8.62
CA VAL A 78 -9.75 9.99 7.44
C VAL A 78 -11.08 10.44 6.85
N ARG A 79 -12.10 10.69 7.69
CA ARG A 79 -13.40 11.22 7.24
C ARG A 79 -13.27 12.60 6.61
N ALA A 80 -12.58 13.52 7.30
CA ALA A 80 -12.37 14.88 6.82
C ALA A 80 -11.65 14.91 5.46
N PHE A 81 -10.64 14.05 5.29
CA PHE A 81 -9.96 13.87 4.00
C PHE A 81 -10.93 13.44 2.90
N ALA A 82 -11.71 12.38 3.15
CA ALA A 82 -12.64 11.84 2.15
C ALA A 82 -13.72 12.86 1.75
N GLU A 83 -14.23 13.61 2.72
CA GLU A 83 -15.18 14.71 2.48
C GLU A 83 -14.56 15.83 1.64
N ALA A 84 -13.37 16.32 2.03
CA ALA A 84 -12.66 17.38 1.31
C ALA A 84 -12.28 16.94 -0.11
N PHE A 85 -11.84 15.68 -0.28
CA PHE A 85 -11.60 15.08 -1.59
C PHE A 85 -12.88 15.04 -2.42
N GLY A 86 -13.98 14.57 -1.84
CA GLY A 86 -15.28 14.45 -2.50
C GLY A 86 -15.85 15.77 -3.01
N LYS A 87 -15.58 16.90 -2.30
CA LYS A 87 -15.96 18.25 -2.72
C LYS A 87 -15.11 18.77 -3.88
N LYS A 88 -13.84 18.35 -3.97
CA LYS A 88 -12.88 18.91 -4.94
C LYS A 88 -12.73 18.09 -6.22
N TYR A 89 -12.92 16.77 -6.14
CA TYR A 89 -12.69 15.84 -7.25
C TYR A 89 -13.93 15.00 -7.54
N GLU A 90 -14.32 14.94 -8.83
CA GLU A 90 -15.51 14.20 -9.27
C GLU A 90 -15.32 12.69 -9.25
N ARG A 91 -14.10 12.21 -9.56
CA ARG A 91 -13.77 10.79 -9.61
C ARG A 91 -12.37 10.53 -9.04
N LEU A 92 -12.11 9.28 -8.73
CA LEU A 92 -10.78 8.77 -8.34
C LEU A 92 -10.44 7.58 -9.26
N ASP A 93 -9.32 7.67 -9.97
CA ASP A 93 -8.88 6.59 -10.86
C ASP A 93 -7.86 5.67 -10.17
N ILE A 94 -7.00 6.22 -9.31
CA ILE A 94 -5.92 5.46 -8.66
C ILE A 94 -5.87 5.82 -7.16
N LEU A 95 -6.03 4.81 -6.29
CA LEU A 95 -5.79 4.92 -4.86
C LEU A 95 -4.61 4.04 -4.48
N VAL A 96 -3.50 4.65 -4.07
CA VAL A 96 -2.33 3.92 -3.57
C VAL A 96 -2.27 4.04 -2.04
N ASN A 97 -2.69 2.98 -1.35
CA ASN A 97 -2.60 2.81 0.09
C ASN A 97 -1.14 2.46 0.46
N ASN A 98 -0.26 3.48 0.38
CA ASN A 98 1.19 3.32 0.53
C ASN A 98 1.67 3.55 1.96
N ALA A 99 1.06 4.46 2.72
CA ALA A 99 1.52 4.80 4.06
C ALA A 99 1.68 3.56 4.94
N GLY A 100 2.67 3.60 5.81
CA GLY A 100 2.89 2.51 6.75
C GLY A 100 4.02 2.83 7.72
N LEU A 101 3.94 2.20 8.88
CA LEU A 101 4.97 2.26 9.90
C LEU A 101 5.23 0.85 10.46
N ASN A 102 6.41 0.70 11.04
CA ASN A 102 6.84 -0.51 11.72
C ASN A 102 7.21 -0.15 13.17
N ALA A 103 6.36 -0.52 14.11
CA ALA A 103 6.55 -0.21 15.53
C ALA A 103 7.37 -1.29 16.27
N LEU A 104 8.48 -1.73 15.69
CA LEU A 104 9.43 -2.64 16.35
C LEU A 104 10.19 -1.95 17.49
N SER A 105 11.08 -2.67 18.15
CA SER A 105 11.91 -2.13 19.24
C SER A 105 12.65 -0.88 18.77
N GLY A 106 12.57 0.20 19.58
CA GLY A 106 13.13 1.51 19.21
C GLY A 106 12.11 2.51 18.67
N TYR A 107 10.89 2.08 18.28
CA TYR A 107 9.86 3.01 17.85
C TYR A 107 9.41 3.92 19.01
N ALA A 108 9.70 5.22 18.88
CA ALA A 108 9.41 6.24 19.89
C ALA A 108 8.02 6.87 19.78
N GLY A 109 7.25 6.54 18.72
CA GLY A 109 5.91 7.09 18.49
C GLY A 109 4.82 6.43 19.33
N PRO A 110 3.56 6.90 19.18
CA PRO A 110 2.40 6.31 19.85
C PRO A 110 2.26 4.81 19.57
N LYS A 111 1.89 4.02 20.57
CA LYS A 111 1.68 2.58 20.42
C LYS A 111 0.28 2.24 19.91
N THR A 112 -0.66 3.17 20.05
CA THR A 112 -2.05 3.04 19.61
C THR A 112 -2.47 4.23 18.75
N THR A 113 -3.50 4.02 17.95
CA THR A 113 -4.22 5.10 17.26
C THR A 113 -5.01 5.96 18.25
N LYS A 114 -5.56 7.07 17.81
CA LYS A 114 -6.49 7.92 18.62
C LYS A 114 -7.68 7.11 19.13
N GLN A 115 -8.13 6.12 18.37
CA GLN A 115 -9.25 5.25 18.72
C GLN A 115 -8.85 4.01 19.55
N GLY A 116 -7.57 3.89 19.96
CA GLY A 116 -7.07 2.84 20.85
C GLY A 116 -6.71 1.51 20.19
N TYR A 117 -6.62 1.45 18.86
CA TYR A 117 -6.15 0.25 18.13
C TYR A 117 -4.63 0.19 18.07
N ASP A 118 -4.05 -1.02 17.93
CA ASP A 118 -2.63 -1.16 17.66
C ASP A 118 -2.19 -0.25 16.53
N ILE A 119 -1.06 0.45 16.69
CA ILE A 119 -0.65 1.50 15.74
C ILE A 119 -0.31 0.94 14.36
N CYS A 120 0.27 -0.27 14.26
CA CYS A 120 0.55 -0.89 12.96
C CYS A 120 -0.76 -1.31 12.27
N MET A 121 -1.68 -1.95 13.00
CA MET A 121 -2.99 -2.32 12.45
C MET A 121 -3.82 -1.09 12.09
N GLY A 122 -3.81 -0.08 12.95
CA GLY A 122 -4.57 1.15 12.74
C GLY A 122 -4.11 1.91 11.50
N VAL A 123 -2.80 2.22 11.42
CA VAL A 123 -2.25 3.03 10.32
C VAL A 123 -2.13 2.24 9.03
N ASN A 124 -1.51 1.02 9.10
CA ASN A 124 -1.21 0.28 7.88
C ASN A 124 -2.47 -0.33 7.24
N TYR A 125 -3.50 -0.63 8.06
CA TYR A 125 -4.67 -1.35 7.60
C TYR A 125 -6.01 -0.63 7.85
N LEU A 126 -6.46 -0.43 9.10
CA LEU A 126 -7.81 0.08 9.40
C LEU A 126 -8.08 1.46 8.81
N GLY A 127 -7.11 2.38 8.93
CA GLY A 127 -7.21 3.71 8.31
C GLY A 127 -7.33 3.65 6.79
N HIS A 128 -6.58 2.75 6.14
CA HIS A 128 -6.68 2.53 4.70
C HIS A 128 -7.98 1.82 4.29
N PHE A 129 -8.45 0.88 5.09
CA PHE A 129 -9.76 0.26 4.87
C PHE A 129 -10.86 1.31 4.87
N MET A 130 -10.92 2.13 5.92
CA MET A 130 -11.90 3.21 6.06
C MET A 130 -11.78 4.24 4.90
N LEU A 131 -10.55 4.65 4.56
CA LEU A 131 -10.30 5.56 3.44
C LEU A 131 -10.82 4.98 2.13
N THR A 132 -10.50 3.71 1.84
CA THR A 132 -10.94 3.04 0.61
C THR A 132 -12.45 2.92 0.56
N ALA A 133 -13.09 2.55 1.68
CA ALA A 133 -14.53 2.46 1.81
C ALA A 133 -15.24 3.80 1.53
N LEU A 134 -14.73 4.90 2.09
CA LEU A 134 -15.26 6.24 1.89
C LEU A 134 -15.05 6.77 0.46
N LEU A 135 -13.96 6.38 -0.20
CA LEU A 135 -13.65 6.79 -1.56
C LEU A 135 -14.22 5.84 -2.64
N LEU A 136 -14.81 4.70 -2.25
CA LEU A 136 -15.36 3.73 -3.20
C LEU A 136 -16.35 4.34 -4.19
N PRO A 137 -17.29 5.24 -3.80
CA PRO A 137 -18.19 5.88 -4.76
C PRO A 137 -17.46 6.69 -5.84
N LYS A 138 -16.31 7.26 -5.51
CA LYS A 138 -15.48 8.01 -6.48
C LYS A 138 -14.66 7.08 -7.38
N LEU A 139 -14.22 5.94 -6.85
CA LEU A 139 -13.55 4.86 -7.62
C LEU A 139 -14.51 4.22 -8.62
N MET A 140 -15.75 3.99 -8.22
CA MET A 140 -16.80 3.42 -9.09
C MET A 140 -17.16 4.31 -10.30
N ARG A 141 -16.81 5.60 -10.26
CA ARG A 141 -16.99 6.54 -11.40
C ARG A 141 -15.85 6.46 -12.43
N SER A 142 -14.80 5.73 -12.16
CA SER A 142 -13.69 5.56 -13.10
C SER A 142 -13.96 4.41 -14.07
N ASP A 143 -13.54 4.58 -15.32
CA ASP A 143 -13.60 3.53 -16.34
C ASP A 143 -12.58 2.41 -16.09
N ASP A 144 -11.54 2.68 -15.28
CA ASP A 144 -10.50 1.75 -14.93
C ASP A 144 -9.84 2.14 -13.59
N ALA A 145 -10.55 1.88 -12.49
CA ALA A 145 -10.08 2.23 -11.16
C ALA A 145 -9.06 1.20 -10.62
N ARG A 146 -8.05 1.71 -9.91
CA ARG A 146 -7.03 0.91 -9.25
C ARG A 146 -6.99 1.23 -7.74
N VAL A 147 -7.12 0.19 -6.92
CA VAL A 147 -6.80 0.25 -5.49
C VAL A 147 -5.56 -0.58 -5.25
N VAL A 148 -4.44 0.07 -4.96
CA VAL A 148 -3.14 -0.57 -4.76
C VAL A 148 -2.78 -0.53 -3.29
N ALA A 149 -2.79 -1.69 -2.62
CA ALA A 149 -2.39 -1.80 -1.21
C ALA A 149 -0.92 -2.21 -1.09
N LEU A 150 -0.09 -1.41 -0.38
CA LEU A 150 1.29 -1.80 -0.11
C LEU A 150 1.34 -2.89 0.96
N SER A 151 1.77 -4.06 0.52
CA SER A 151 2.05 -5.23 1.33
C SER A 151 3.56 -5.38 1.61
N SER A 152 4.02 -6.56 1.98
CA SER A 152 5.43 -6.87 2.27
C SER A 152 5.63 -8.38 2.28
N VAL A 153 6.83 -8.86 2.00
CA VAL A 153 7.25 -10.26 2.23
C VAL A 153 7.02 -10.70 3.69
N THR A 154 6.98 -9.76 4.63
CA THR A 154 6.69 -10.05 6.05
C THR A 154 5.30 -10.64 6.30
N THR A 155 4.38 -10.61 5.32
CA THR A 155 3.08 -11.29 5.36
C THR A 155 3.20 -12.79 5.64
N TRP A 156 4.30 -13.44 5.22
CA TRP A 156 4.54 -14.86 5.50
C TRP A 156 4.71 -15.16 6.99
N PHE A 157 5.11 -14.17 7.78
CA PHE A 157 5.28 -14.26 9.23
C PHE A 157 4.11 -13.64 10.00
N GLY A 158 3.14 -13.04 9.29
CA GLY A 158 1.96 -12.43 9.89
C GLY A 158 0.96 -13.46 10.41
N SER A 159 0.21 -13.10 11.46
CA SER A 159 -0.92 -13.87 11.98
C SER A 159 -2.23 -13.33 11.39
N ASN A 160 -3.13 -14.23 11.01
CA ASN A 160 -4.50 -13.90 10.60
C ASN A 160 -5.51 -13.94 11.76
N LYS A 161 -5.04 -14.02 12.99
CA LYS A 161 -5.87 -13.89 14.20
C LYS A 161 -6.08 -12.42 14.52
N TYR A 162 -6.82 -11.71 13.68
CA TYR A 162 -6.94 -10.23 13.70
C TYR A 162 -7.62 -9.68 14.95
N HIS A 163 -8.44 -10.46 15.66
CA HIS A 163 -9.08 -10.07 16.92
C HIS A 163 -8.06 -9.69 18.04
N TYR A 164 -6.82 -10.20 17.97
CA TYR A 164 -5.76 -9.82 18.92
C TYR A 164 -5.27 -8.37 18.77
N TYR A 165 -5.62 -7.70 17.67
CA TYR A 165 -5.21 -6.33 17.37
C TYR A 165 -6.34 -5.32 17.58
N TYR A 166 -7.50 -5.79 18.03
CA TYR A 166 -8.63 -4.95 18.36
C TYR A 166 -8.40 -4.18 19.68
N LYS A 167 -9.23 -3.18 20.01
CA LYS A 167 -9.07 -2.31 21.19
C LYS A 167 -8.61 -3.08 22.43
N GLY A 168 -7.49 -2.64 23.02
CA GLY A 168 -6.98 -3.19 24.27
C GLY A 168 -6.18 -4.52 24.16
N ALA A 169 -6.10 -5.15 22.99
CA ALA A 169 -5.45 -6.45 22.82
C ALA A 169 -3.93 -6.35 22.49
N SER A 170 -3.34 -5.18 22.58
CA SER A 170 -1.97 -4.86 22.10
C SER A 170 -0.86 -5.47 22.97
N LYS A 171 -0.79 -6.79 23.12
CA LYS A 171 0.33 -7.46 23.81
C LYS A 171 1.22 -8.32 22.90
N THR A 172 1.02 -8.34 21.60
CA THR A 172 1.70 -9.28 20.71
C THR A 172 2.87 -8.65 19.95
N LYS A 173 4.02 -9.31 20.01
CA LYS A 173 5.17 -9.03 19.14
C LYS A 173 4.79 -9.42 17.69
N GLY A 174 5.13 -8.59 16.69
CA GLY A 174 4.96 -8.97 15.28
C GLY A 174 3.78 -8.31 14.54
N ASN A 175 3.24 -7.24 15.06
CA ASN A 175 2.07 -6.54 14.49
C ASN A 175 2.28 -6.04 13.05
N TYR A 176 3.52 -5.70 12.66
CA TYR A 176 3.80 -5.22 11.30
C TYR A 176 3.48 -6.27 10.24
N GLY A 177 3.99 -7.51 10.38
CA GLY A 177 3.70 -8.59 9.43
C GLY A 177 2.21 -8.91 9.33
N SER A 178 1.52 -8.91 10.48
CA SER A 178 0.06 -9.12 10.54
C SER A 178 -0.72 -7.98 9.88
N SER A 179 -0.29 -6.72 10.07
CA SER A 179 -0.92 -5.58 9.40
C SER A 179 -0.74 -5.63 7.87
N LYS A 180 0.43 -6.06 7.40
CA LYS A 180 0.68 -6.25 5.96
C LYS A 180 -0.07 -7.47 5.39
N LEU A 181 -0.27 -8.52 6.20
CA LEU A 181 -1.15 -9.63 5.84
C LEU A 181 -2.62 -9.17 5.73
N ALA A 182 -3.08 -8.31 6.66
CA ALA A 182 -4.41 -7.72 6.60
C ALA A 182 -4.62 -6.85 5.33
N CYS A 183 -3.60 -6.06 4.92
CA CYS A 183 -3.65 -5.32 3.64
C CYS A 183 -3.84 -6.26 2.44
N LEU A 184 -3.15 -7.41 2.45
CA LEU A 184 -3.25 -8.41 1.39
C LEU A 184 -4.62 -9.12 1.41
N ALA A 185 -5.11 -9.51 2.60
CA ALA A 185 -6.42 -10.11 2.80
C ALA A 185 -7.56 -9.16 2.37
N MET A 186 -7.44 -7.86 2.72
CA MET A 186 -8.36 -6.81 2.25
C MET A 186 -8.43 -6.75 0.72
N THR A 187 -7.29 -6.82 0.04
CA THR A 187 -7.23 -6.78 -1.43
C THR A 187 -8.07 -7.89 -2.06
N VAL A 188 -7.96 -9.11 -1.51
CA VAL A 188 -8.70 -10.28 -1.98
C VAL A 188 -10.19 -10.15 -1.66
N GLU A 189 -10.52 -9.85 -0.41
CA GLU A 189 -11.91 -9.83 0.06
C GLU A 189 -12.69 -8.65 -0.51
N MET A 190 -12.08 -7.46 -0.59
CA MET A 190 -12.71 -6.28 -1.20
C MET A 190 -13.02 -6.53 -2.68
N GLN A 191 -12.08 -7.10 -3.45
CA GLN A 191 -12.34 -7.44 -4.84
C GLN A 191 -13.49 -8.42 -4.99
N ARG A 192 -13.50 -9.49 -4.18
CA ARG A 192 -14.56 -10.52 -4.21
C ARG A 192 -15.93 -9.89 -3.96
N ARG A 193 -16.03 -8.99 -2.97
CA ARG A 193 -17.28 -8.32 -2.61
C ARG A 193 -17.72 -7.32 -3.66
N ILE A 194 -16.81 -6.50 -4.17
CA ILE A 194 -17.11 -5.55 -5.27
C ILE A 194 -17.62 -6.31 -6.50
N ASP A 195 -16.97 -7.40 -6.89
CA ASP A 195 -17.39 -8.17 -8.07
C ASP A 195 -18.76 -8.85 -7.86
N ALA A 196 -19.09 -9.25 -6.63
CA ALA A 196 -20.39 -9.83 -6.29
C ALA A 196 -21.52 -8.78 -6.29
N ALA A 197 -21.28 -7.60 -5.68
CA ALA A 197 -22.29 -6.55 -5.58
C ALA A 197 -22.45 -5.76 -6.88
N TYR A 198 -21.39 -5.62 -7.65
CA TYR A 198 -21.34 -4.82 -8.89
C TYR A 198 -20.66 -5.61 -10.02
N PRO A 199 -21.32 -6.58 -10.65
CA PRO A 199 -20.70 -7.49 -11.65
C PRO A 199 -20.00 -6.77 -12.81
N ASN A 200 -20.51 -5.59 -13.22
CA ASN A 200 -19.95 -4.78 -14.31
C ASN A 200 -19.02 -3.65 -13.82
N ASN A 201 -18.46 -3.76 -12.62
CA ASN A 201 -17.56 -2.74 -12.09
C ASN A 201 -16.20 -2.73 -12.81
N ASN A 202 -15.56 -1.55 -12.81
CA ASN A 202 -14.22 -1.34 -13.36
C ASN A 202 -13.14 -1.19 -12.26
N VAL A 203 -13.45 -1.52 -11.00
CA VAL A 203 -12.51 -1.41 -9.88
C VAL A 203 -11.64 -2.66 -9.81
N LYS A 204 -10.33 -2.47 -9.73
CA LYS A 204 -9.34 -3.53 -9.60
C LYS A 204 -8.51 -3.33 -8.34
N CYS A 205 -8.76 -4.16 -7.33
CA CYS A 205 -7.97 -4.19 -6.10
C CYS A 205 -6.76 -5.10 -6.30
N VAL A 206 -5.58 -4.57 -6.01
CA VAL A 206 -4.31 -5.28 -6.14
C VAL A 206 -3.38 -4.94 -4.97
N ALA A 207 -2.44 -5.81 -4.68
CA ALA A 207 -1.39 -5.55 -3.71
C ALA A 207 -0.04 -5.38 -4.41
N ALA A 208 0.84 -4.56 -3.84
CA ALA A 208 2.19 -4.36 -4.29
C ALA A 208 3.17 -4.59 -3.13
N ASP A 209 4.18 -5.43 -3.33
CA ASP A 209 5.32 -5.56 -2.44
C ASP A 209 6.49 -4.76 -3.05
N PRO A 210 7.00 -3.72 -2.38
CA PRO A 210 8.09 -2.92 -2.89
C PRO A 210 9.46 -3.63 -2.84
N GLY A 211 9.52 -4.83 -2.22
CA GLY A 211 10.75 -5.52 -1.91
C GLY A 211 11.47 -4.91 -0.70
N PHE A 212 12.74 -5.25 -0.53
CA PHE A 212 13.58 -4.72 0.52
C PHE A 212 14.13 -3.35 0.11
N VAL A 213 13.55 -2.27 0.66
CA VAL A 213 13.83 -0.88 0.29
C VAL A 213 14.50 -0.12 1.43
N ALA A 214 15.55 0.64 1.12
CA ALA A 214 16.15 1.61 2.04
C ALA A 214 15.19 2.79 2.24
N SER A 215 14.29 2.69 3.21
CA SER A 215 13.28 3.69 3.50
C SER A 215 13.24 4.03 4.99
N ASP A 216 12.54 5.11 5.33
CA ASP A 216 12.38 5.59 6.71
C ASP A 216 11.71 4.58 7.66
N ILE A 217 11.15 3.49 7.14
CA ILE A 217 10.57 2.40 7.95
C ILE A 217 11.62 1.71 8.84
N TRP A 218 12.92 1.85 8.50
CA TRP A 218 14.07 1.30 9.21
C TRP A 218 14.80 2.32 10.07
N ARG A 219 14.29 3.56 10.20
CA ARG A 219 14.97 4.65 10.91
C ARG A 219 15.29 4.33 12.37
N ASP A 220 14.48 3.51 13.03
CA ASP A 220 14.60 3.14 14.44
C ASP A 220 15.51 1.91 14.66
N PHE A 221 16.13 1.37 13.60
CA PHE A 221 17.10 0.28 13.70
C PHE A 221 18.50 0.78 14.07
N ASN A 222 19.29 -0.13 14.66
CA ASN A 222 20.69 0.14 14.96
C ASN A 222 21.42 0.71 13.73
N PRO A 223 22.20 1.81 13.85
CA PRO A 223 22.86 2.47 12.73
C PRO A 223 23.77 1.56 11.90
N ILE A 224 24.45 0.60 12.52
CA ILE A 224 25.34 -0.36 11.83
C ILE A 224 24.49 -1.29 10.95
N VAL A 225 23.44 -1.86 11.52
CA VAL A 225 22.48 -2.71 10.77
C VAL A 225 21.88 -1.94 9.62
N ARG A 226 21.46 -0.69 9.84
CA ARG A 226 20.91 0.18 8.80
C ARG A 226 21.91 0.46 7.69
N LYS A 227 23.19 0.65 7.98
CA LYS A 227 24.24 0.86 6.98
C LYS A 227 24.45 -0.39 6.12
N ILE A 228 24.53 -1.57 6.73
CA ILE A 228 24.65 -2.85 6.01
C ILE A 228 23.41 -3.11 5.14
N MET A 229 22.22 -2.91 5.69
CA MET A 229 20.97 -3.05 4.96
C MET A 229 20.87 -2.07 3.80
N GLY A 230 21.37 -0.84 3.94
CA GLY A 230 21.38 0.18 2.89
C GLY A 230 22.16 -0.21 1.63
N VAL A 231 23.22 -1.03 1.80
CA VAL A 231 24.01 -1.53 0.63
C VAL A 231 23.22 -2.57 -0.18
N LEU A 232 22.42 -3.40 0.48
CA LEU A 232 21.64 -4.49 -0.14
C LEU A 232 20.24 -4.07 -0.56
N ALA A 233 19.74 -2.97 -0.03
CA ALA A 233 18.38 -2.52 -0.25
C ALA A 233 18.19 -1.83 -1.62
N LEU A 234 16.98 -1.91 -2.11
CA LEU A 234 16.52 -1.13 -3.26
C LEU A 234 16.46 0.35 -2.88
N SER A 235 16.68 1.25 -3.85
CA SER A 235 16.35 2.66 -3.66
C SER A 235 14.83 2.85 -3.56
N PRO A 236 14.35 3.96 -2.94
CA PRO A 236 12.92 4.28 -2.93
C PRO A 236 12.29 4.30 -4.33
N ALA A 237 12.99 4.83 -5.32
CA ALA A 237 12.54 4.85 -6.71
C ALA A 237 12.38 3.43 -7.29
N GLN A 238 13.29 2.51 -6.95
CA GLN A 238 13.17 1.11 -7.38
C GLN A 238 12.00 0.39 -6.68
N GLY A 239 11.78 0.67 -5.39
CA GLY A 239 10.63 0.12 -4.64
C GLY A 239 9.29 0.65 -5.15
N ALA A 240 9.23 1.92 -5.52
CA ALA A 240 8.03 2.55 -6.08
C ALA A 240 7.58 1.94 -7.42
N MET A 241 8.50 1.37 -8.19
CA MET A 241 8.19 0.80 -9.51
C MET A 241 7.10 -0.28 -9.45
N THR A 242 7.03 -1.06 -8.37
CA THR A 242 5.99 -2.10 -8.22
C THR A 242 4.61 -1.48 -8.04
N SER A 243 4.52 -0.43 -7.20
CA SER A 243 3.28 0.31 -6.97
C SER A 243 2.80 1.02 -8.23
N VAL A 244 3.73 1.70 -8.94
CA VAL A 244 3.43 2.39 -10.20
C VAL A 244 2.99 1.40 -11.27
N HIS A 245 3.66 0.26 -11.38
CA HIS A 245 3.30 -0.82 -12.29
C HIS A 245 1.88 -1.34 -12.01
N ALA A 246 1.57 -1.62 -10.74
CA ALA A 246 0.24 -2.05 -10.31
C ALA A 246 -0.85 -0.99 -10.58
N ALA A 247 -0.49 0.30 -10.49
CA ALA A 247 -1.38 1.43 -10.70
C ALA A 247 -1.65 1.77 -12.18
N SER A 248 -0.71 1.44 -13.09
CA SER A 248 -0.70 1.98 -14.46
C SER A 248 -0.58 0.96 -15.59
N LEU A 249 -0.60 -0.35 -15.31
CA LEU A 249 -0.60 -1.34 -16.38
C LEU A 249 -1.93 -1.37 -17.12
N PRO A 250 -1.92 -1.46 -18.47
CA PRO A 250 -3.13 -1.62 -19.28
C PRO A 250 -3.95 -2.83 -18.86
N THR A 251 -3.27 -3.95 -18.64
CA THR A 251 -3.90 -5.20 -18.21
C THR A 251 -3.35 -5.63 -16.87
N ILE A 252 -4.21 -5.73 -15.87
CA ILE A 252 -3.85 -6.13 -14.52
C ILE A 252 -4.79 -7.25 -14.02
N LYS A 253 -4.24 -8.23 -13.32
CA LYS A 253 -5.00 -9.31 -12.69
C LYS A 253 -5.51 -8.82 -11.33
N LYS A 254 -6.83 -8.84 -11.13
CA LYS A 254 -7.52 -8.50 -9.87
C LYS A 254 -7.07 -9.43 -8.74
N ALA A 255 -7.18 -8.96 -7.50
CA ALA A 255 -6.87 -9.73 -6.28
C ALA A 255 -5.47 -10.40 -6.30
N THR A 256 -4.47 -9.71 -6.85
CA THR A 256 -3.12 -10.25 -7.08
C THR A 256 -2.06 -9.43 -6.35
N LEU A 257 -0.98 -10.09 -5.90
CA LEU A 257 0.21 -9.45 -5.35
C LEU A 257 1.27 -9.29 -6.44
N TYR A 258 1.69 -8.05 -6.68
CA TYR A 258 2.80 -7.71 -7.57
C TYR A 258 4.09 -7.53 -6.77
N MET A 259 5.18 -8.15 -7.22
CA MET A 259 6.47 -8.15 -6.53
C MET A 259 7.62 -7.76 -7.47
N PRO A 260 8.69 -7.07 -7.01
CA PRO A 260 9.80 -6.61 -7.84
C PRO A 260 10.70 -7.76 -8.33
N PHE A 261 10.61 -8.92 -7.73
CA PHE A 261 11.51 -10.05 -7.96
C PHE A 261 11.48 -10.58 -9.40
N LYS A 262 10.34 -10.57 -10.07
CA LYS A 262 10.26 -11.01 -11.49
C LYS A 262 11.05 -10.13 -12.45
N ILE A 263 11.22 -8.86 -12.09
CA ILE A 263 11.89 -7.89 -13.00
C ILE A 263 13.42 -7.92 -12.83
N ARG A 264 13.91 -8.17 -11.64
CA ARG A 264 15.34 -8.03 -11.32
C ARG A 264 16.10 -9.36 -11.28
N MET A 265 15.49 -10.43 -10.79
CA MET A 265 16.12 -11.75 -10.76
C MET A 265 16.32 -12.31 -12.17
N SER A 266 15.44 -12.04 -13.14
CA SER A 266 15.67 -12.46 -14.53
C SER A 266 16.90 -11.80 -15.16
N LYS A 267 17.29 -10.59 -14.73
CA LYS A 267 18.54 -9.92 -15.18
C LYS A 267 19.76 -10.37 -14.37
N LEU A 268 19.61 -10.60 -13.05
CA LEU A 268 20.71 -11.09 -12.19
C LEU A 268 21.03 -12.58 -12.47
N PHE A 269 20.00 -13.40 -12.74
CA PHE A 269 20.21 -14.82 -13.10
C PHE A 269 20.79 -15.01 -14.51
N LYS A 270 20.66 -14.02 -15.40
CA LYS A 270 21.44 -14.05 -16.65
C LYS A 270 22.93 -13.81 -16.42
N LEU A 271 23.33 -13.23 -15.27
CA LEU A 271 24.74 -12.86 -15.05
C LEU A 271 25.56 -13.94 -14.35
N ASN A 272 25.06 -14.87 -13.65
CA ASN A 272 25.80 -16.10 -13.27
C ASN A 272 24.99 -17.07 -12.38
N ARG A 273 24.64 -18.22 -12.91
CA ARG A 273 24.09 -19.35 -12.13
C ARG A 273 25.06 -19.83 -11.02
N SER A 274 26.35 -19.60 -11.15
CA SER A 274 27.37 -20.04 -10.19
C SER A 274 27.40 -19.25 -8.89
N VAL A 275 27.15 -17.93 -8.90
CA VAL A 275 27.28 -17.09 -7.70
C VAL A 275 26.12 -17.23 -6.74
N ALA A 276 24.90 -17.51 -7.23
CA ALA A 276 23.71 -17.73 -6.40
C ALA A 276 23.79 -19.02 -5.57
N TYR A 277 24.53 -20.04 -6.06
CA TYR A 277 24.71 -21.31 -5.36
C TYR A 277 25.80 -21.27 -4.27
N THR A 278 26.75 -20.34 -4.34
CA THR A 278 27.91 -20.31 -3.46
C THR A 278 27.64 -19.65 -2.09
N PHE A 279 26.59 -18.82 -1.96
CA PHE A 279 26.29 -18.06 -0.75
C PHE A 279 25.02 -18.50 0.00
N GLY A 280 24.70 -19.80 0.04
CA GLY A 280 23.59 -20.31 0.87
C GLY A 280 22.20 -19.85 0.48
N MET A 281 22.02 -19.38 -0.76
CA MET A 281 20.74 -18.97 -1.34
C MET A 281 19.80 -20.09 -1.84
N PRO A 282 20.10 -21.42 -1.72
CA PRO A 282 19.15 -22.47 -2.12
C PRO A 282 17.85 -22.42 -1.33
N LEU A 283 17.89 -22.00 -0.06
CA LEU A 283 16.69 -21.86 0.77
C LEU A 283 15.87 -20.62 0.37
N LEU A 284 16.54 -19.49 0.12
CA LEU A 284 15.90 -18.28 -0.39
C LEU A 284 15.36 -18.47 -1.81
N SER A 285 16.07 -19.16 -2.69
CA SER A 285 15.58 -19.45 -4.05
C SER A 285 14.39 -20.40 -4.06
N LYS A 286 14.30 -21.38 -3.15
CA LYS A 286 13.10 -22.21 -2.98
C LYS A 286 11.94 -21.42 -2.37
N ILE A 287 12.21 -20.54 -1.41
CA ILE A 287 11.21 -19.63 -0.84
C ILE A 287 10.75 -18.64 -1.92
N PHE A 288 11.64 -18.14 -2.78
CA PHE A 288 11.35 -17.09 -3.76
C PHE A 288 11.06 -17.62 -5.19
N ALA A 289 11.40 -18.85 -5.55
CA ALA A 289 11.04 -19.45 -6.85
C ALA A 289 9.54 -19.75 -6.98
N GLY A 290 8.81 -19.82 -5.86
CA GLY A 290 7.35 -19.86 -5.84
C GLY A 290 6.66 -18.49 -6.02
N PHE A 291 7.40 -17.40 -6.03
CA PHE A 291 6.86 -16.03 -6.00
C PHE A 291 6.66 -15.44 -7.41
N GLY A 292 5.68 -15.92 -8.10
CA GLY A 292 5.09 -15.25 -9.26
C GLY A 292 3.95 -14.31 -8.85
N ALA A 293 3.22 -13.74 -9.81
CA ALA A 293 2.03 -12.93 -9.57
C ALA A 293 0.93 -13.61 -8.73
N ASP A 294 1.07 -14.90 -8.40
CA ASP A 294 0.15 -15.69 -7.55
C ASP A 294 0.71 -16.03 -6.17
N ALA A 295 1.85 -15.48 -5.78
CA ALA A 295 2.57 -15.83 -4.56
C ALA A 295 2.07 -15.07 -3.32
N MET A 296 0.77 -15.00 -3.14
CA MET A 296 0.18 -14.53 -1.88
C MET A 296 0.46 -15.54 -0.77
N ALA A 297 0.76 -15.03 0.44
CA ALA A 297 0.78 -15.87 1.63
C ALA A 297 -0.54 -16.67 1.72
N PRO A 298 -0.53 -17.99 1.90
CA PRO A 298 -1.76 -18.81 1.89
C PRO A 298 -2.83 -18.29 2.86
N ARG A 299 -2.41 -17.71 3.99
CA ARG A 299 -3.31 -17.11 4.99
C ARG A 299 -4.13 -15.94 4.44
N ALA A 300 -3.64 -15.20 3.45
CA ALA A 300 -4.41 -14.13 2.80
C ALA A 300 -5.55 -14.63 1.91
N LYS A 301 -5.56 -15.92 1.58
CA LYS A 301 -6.61 -16.57 0.79
C LYS A 301 -7.63 -17.32 1.66
N ASN A 302 -7.49 -17.30 2.99
CA ASN A 302 -8.42 -17.95 3.89
C ASN A 302 -9.72 -17.15 3.98
N ALA A 303 -10.79 -17.65 3.39
CA ALA A 303 -12.07 -16.97 3.25
C ALA A 303 -12.71 -16.62 4.61
N GLU A 304 -12.64 -17.55 5.59
CA GLU A 304 -13.22 -17.35 6.91
C GLU A 304 -12.51 -16.22 7.66
N SER A 305 -11.16 -16.22 7.71
CA SER A 305 -10.42 -15.16 8.37
C SER A 305 -10.54 -13.82 7.64
N ASN A 306 -10.72 -13.82 6.33
CA ASN A 306 -10.93 -12.60 5.55
C ASN A 306 -12.32 -12.01 5.81
N ALA A 307 -13.36 -12.85 5.91
CA ALA A 307 -14.70 -12.40 6.30
C ALA A 307 -14.70 -11.84 7.73
N ALA A 308 -14.08 -12.51 8.68
CA ALA A 308 -13.95 -12.02 10.06
C ALA A 308 -13.18 -10.69 10.12
N LEU A 309 -12.11 -10.53 9.33
CA LEU A 309 -11.37 -9.26 9.23
C LEU A 309 -12.25 -8.17 8.63
N TRP A 310 -13.05 -8.48 7.62
CA TRP A 310 -13.99 -7.54 7.02
C TRP A 310 -15.00 -7.03 8.05
N ASP A 311 -15.64 -7.93 8.80
CA ASP A 311 -16.65 -7.58 9.80
C ASP A 311 -16.05 -6.69 10.90
N LEU A 312 -14.84 -7.00 11.39
CA LEU A 312 -14.10 -6.15 12.33
C LEU A 312 -13.83 -4.75 11.76
N SER A 313 -13.52 -4.67 10.47
CA SER A 313 -13.22 -3.40 9.79
C SER A 313 -14.48 -2.57 9.55
N VAL A 314 -15.59 -3.19 9.22
CA VAL A 314 -16.90 -2.54 9.12
C VAL A 314 -17.34 -2.04 10.51
N GLN A 315 -17.16 -2.84 11.55
CA GLN A 315 -17.43 -2.43 12.90
C GLN A 315 -16.57 -1.21 13.30
N PHE A 316 -15.26 -1.22 13.02
CA PHE A 316 -14.40 -0.06 13.23
C PHE A 316 -14.93 1.20 12.54
N CYS A 317 -15.36 1.10 11.29
CA CYS A 317 -15.92 2.23 10.56
C CYS A 317 -17.20 2.76 11.20
N LYS A 318 -18.14 1.87 11.60
CA LYS A 318 -19.41 2.24 12.27
C LYS A 318 -19.15 2.93 13.59
N GLU A 319 -18.26 2.40 14.44
CA GLU A 319 -17.88 3.00 15.72
C GLU A 319 -17.22 4.38 15.57
N ASN A 320 -16.67 4.67 14.40
CA ASN A 320 -15.97 5.93 14.11
C ASN A 320 -16.75 6.84 13.14
N GLY A 321 -18.09 6.79 13.19
CA GLY A 321 -18.97 7.75 12.54
C GLY A 321 -19.20 7.54 11.04
N VAL A 322 -18.82 6.37 10.49
CA VAL A 322 -19.17 5.96 9.13
C VAL A 322 -20.30 4.97 9.20
N SER A 323 -21.53 5.47 9.43
CA SER A 323 -22.73 4.63 9.61
C SER A 323 -23.27 4.08 8.29
N LYS A 324 -23.04 4.77 7.20
CA LYS A 324 -23.46 4.38 5.85
C LYS A 324 -22.31 4.60 4.88
N CYS A 325 -21.86 3.56 4.21
CA CYS A 325 -21.02 3.68 3.03
C CYS A 325 -21.30 2.49 2.11
N ASP A 326 -21.09 2.68 0.82
CA ASP A 326 -21.37 1.65 -0.18
C ASP A 326 -20.58 0.36 0.06
N ALA A 327 -19.41 0.47 0.72
CA ALA A 327 -18.62 -0.69 1.10
C ALA A 327 -19.34 -1.61 2.13
N TYR A 328 -20.38 -1.15 2.83
CA TYR A 328 -21.14 -2.01 3.75
C TYR A 328 -22.17 -2.89 3.05
N ASN A 329 -22.53 -2.50 1.82
CA ASN A 329 -23.43 -3.25 0.96
C ASN A 329 -22.68 -4.31 0.11
N LEU A 330 -21.36 -4.39 0.32
CA LEU A 330 -20.50 -5.41 -0.32
C LEU A 330 -20.60 -6.77 0.46
#